data_b0ec4a2be8adf307394599361b15308d
#
_entry.id   b0ec4a2be8adf307394599361b15308d
#
_cell.length_a   1.000
_cell.length_b   1.000
_cell.length_c   1.000
_cell.angle_alpha   90.00
_cell.angle_beta   90.00
_cell.angle_gamma   90.00
#
_symmetry.space_group_name_H-M   'P 1'
#
loop_
_entity.id
_entity.type
_entity.pdbx_description
1 polymer ?
#
loop_
_entity_poly.entity_id
_entity_poly.type
_entity_poly.pdbx_seq_one_letter_code
_entity_poly.pdbx_strand_id
1 'polypeptide(L)'
;MKLPSKVKIVEMGPRDGLQNEAEIVPAPIKITLVDKLTNNGFRFIEAGSFVSPKWIPQMADSSDVMAGIRRKAGVVYSVLVPNMKGFEGALAAKASEIAIFGAASEAFSKKNINCSIEDSLARFEPVCEAAMSHGIPVRG
;
A
#
# COMPACT_ATOMS: atom_id res chain seq x y z
N MET A 1 -6.40 -26.59 -17.37
CA MET A 1 -6.60 -25.43 -16.47
C MET A 1 -7.21 -24.30 -17.32
N LYS A 2 -8.35 -23.73 -16.91
CA LYS A 2 -8.94 -22.57 -17.64
C LYS A 2 -8.32 -21.30 -17.05
N LEU A 3 -7.63 -20.53 -17.88
CA LEU A 3 -7.10 -19.22 -17.50
C LEU A 3 -8.23 -18.17 -17.49
N PRO A 4 -8.16 -17.16 -16.60
CA PRO A 4 -9.12 -16.07 -16.59
C PRO A 4 -9.01 -15.25 -17.89
N SER A 5 -10.15 -14.76 -18.39
CA SER A 5 -10.20 -13.92 -19.59
C SER A 5 -9.75 -12.46 -19.33
N LYS A 6 -9.72 -12.05 -18.06
CA LYS A 6 -9.27 -10.74 -17.59
C LYS A 6 -8.48 -10.87 -16.29
N VAL A 7 -7.48 -10.00 -16.12
CA VAL A 7 -6.72 -9.85 -14.89
C VAL A 7 -6.69 -8.38 -14.47
N LYS A 8 -6.64 -8.13 -13.16
CA LYS A 8 -6.38 -6.80 -12.60
C LYS A 8 -4.86 -6.64 -12.47
N ILE A 9 -4.29 -5.64 -13.12
CA ILE A 9 -2.88 -5.28 -12.97
C ILE A 9 -2.80 -4.15 -11.94
N VAL A 10 -2.02 -4.35 -10.87
CA VAL A 10 -1.70 -3.34 -9.87
C VAL A 10 -0.24 -2.96 -10.03
N GLU A 11 0.02 -1.70 -10.32
CA GLU A 11 1.38 -1.17 -10.43
C GLU A 11 1.99 -0.97 -9.05
N MET A 12 3.06 -1.69 -8.77
CA MET A 12 3.72 -1.74 -7.45
C MET A 12 5.06 -0.98 -7.42
N GLY A 13 5.52 -0.44 -8.55
CA GLY A 13 6.80 0.25 -8.67
C GLY A 13 6.98 1.37 -7.66
N PRO A 14 6.00 2.26 -7.45
CA PRO A 14 6.12 3.36 -6.49
C PRO A 14 6.23 2.92 -5.03
N ARG A 15 5.69 1.74 -4.67
CA ARG A 15 5.78 1.20 -3.32
C ARG A 15 6.84 0.11 -3.22
N ASP A 16 6.58 -1.07 -3.77
CA ASP A 16 7.44 -2.24 -3.60
C ASP A 16 8.78 -2.08 -4.34
N GLY A 17 8.74 -1.53 -5.55
CA GLY A 17 9.94 -1.24 -6.32
C GLY A 17 10.86 -0.27 -5.59
N LEU A 18 10.35 0.93 -5.28
CA LEU A 18 11.15 1.96 -4.62
C LEU A 18 11.56 1.58 -3.20
N GLN A 19 10.78 0.78 -2.49
CA GLN A 19 11.12 0.32 -1.14
C GLN A 19 12.47 -0.39 -1.07
N ASN A 20 12.88 -1.03 -2.16
CA ASN A 20 14.14 -1.79 -2.25
C ASN A 20 15.32 -0.96 -2.75
N GLU A 21 15.11 0.31 -3.10
CA GLU A 21 16.20 1.19 -3.52
C GLU A 21 17.09 1.57 -2.33
N ALA A 22 18.41 1.55 -2.57
CA ALA A 22 19.40 1.86 -1.54
C ALA A 22 19.39 3.35 -1.17
N GLU A 23 19.12 4.23 -2.13
CA GLU A 23 19.05 5.66 -1.93
C GLU A 23 17.62 6.14 -1.67
N ILE A 24 17.45 7.07 -0.75
CA ILE A 24 16.13 7.64 -0.48
C ILE A 24 15.70 8.51 -1.67
N VAL A 25 14.63 8.07 -2.31
CA VAL A 25 14.00 8.82 -3.40
C VAL A 25 13.07 9.88 -2.80
N PRO A 26 13.25 11.17 -3.05
CA PRO A 26 12.44 12.23 -2.45
C PRO A 26 11.01 12.26 -3.01
N ALA A 27 10.05 12.70 -2.18
CA ALA A 27 8.63 12.77 -2.52
C ALA A 27 8.31 13.40 -3.88
N PRO A 28 8.91 14.50 -4.32
CA PRO A 28 8.62 15.07 -5.64
C PRO A 28 8.89 14.12 -6.80
N ILE A 29 9.90 13.26 -6.69
CA ILE A 29 10.21 12.27 -7.72
C ILE A 29 9.19 11.12 -7.68
N LYS A 30 8.80 10.65 -6.48
CA LYS A 30 7.74 9.65 -6.31
C LYS A 30 6.41 10.16 -6.87
N ILE A 31 6.02 11.39 -6.58
CA ILE A 31 4.83 12.06 -7.13
C ILE A 31 4.89 12.06 -8.67
N THR A 32 6.03 12.46 -9.23
CA THR A 32 6.22 12.47 -10.68
C THR A 32 6.07 11.08 -11.29
N LEU A 33 6.59 10.04 -10.63
CA LEU A 33 6.45 8.65 -11.07
C LEU A 33 4.97 8.22 -11.08
N VAL A 34 4.24 8.45 -9.99
CA VAL A 34 2.80 8.10 -9.90
C VAL A 34 1.98 8.85 -10.95
N ASP A 35 2.25 10.14 -11.16
CA ASP A 35 1.56 10.95 -12.18
C ASP A 35 1.85 10.43 -13.60
N LYS A 36 3.09 10.03 -13.90
CA LYS A 36 3.45 9.42 -15.18
C LYS A 36 2.74 8.08 -15.39
N LEU A 37 2.71 7.21 -14.38
CA LEU A 37 2.00 5.94 -14.44
C LEU A 37 0.50 6.16 -14.70
N THR A 38 -0.11 7.11 -13.99
CA THR A 38 -1.50 7.52 -14.17
C THR A 38 -1.76 7.99 -15.62
N ASN A 39 -0.88 8.82 -16.18
CA ASN A 39 -1.01 9.35 -17.54
C ASN A 39 -0.78 8.26 -18.61
N ASN A 40 -0.02 7.23 -18.30
CA ASN A 40 0.19 6.07 -19.19
C ASN A 40 -0.91 4.99 -19.06
N GLY A 41 -1.99 5.28 -18.33
CA GLY A 41 -3.20 4.45 -18.34
C GLY A 41 -3.27 3.39 -17.25
N PHE A 42 -2.35 3.36 -16.29
CA PHE A 42 -2.49 2.49 -15.12
C PHE A 42 -3.70 2.90 -14.29
N ARG A 43 -4.52 1.93 -13.93
CA ARG A 43 -5.77 2.14 -13.20
C ARG A 43 -5.70 1.80 -11.72
N PHE A 44 -4.71 1.02 -11.33
CA PHE A 44 -4.48 0.60 -9.95
C PHE A 44 -3.00 0.78 -9.66
N ILE A 45 -2.68 1.69 -8.73
CA ILE A 45 -1.30 2.05 -8.39
C ILE A 45 -1.18 2.02 -6.87
N GLU A 46 -0.26 1.21 -6.35
CA GLU A 46 0.11 1.26 -4.95
C GLU A 46 1.19 2.33 -4.76
N ALA A 47 0.75 3.49 -4.25
CA ALA A 47 1.52 4.72 -4.29
C ALA A 47 2.44 4.93 -3.07
N GLY A 48 2.28 4.12 -2.02
CA GLY A 48 3.09 4.25 -0.80
C GLY A 48 2.69 3.25 0.28
N SER A 49 3.25 3.44 1.47
CA SER A 49 3.01 2.57 2.61
C SER A 49 3.02 3.37 3.92
N PHE A 50 2.10 3.02 4.81
CA PHE A 50 2.03 3.58 6.17
C PHE A 50 2.66 2.66 7.22
N VAL A 51 3.75 1.98 6.84
CA VAL A 51 4.62 1.27 7.77
C VAL A 51 5.46 2.25 8.60
N SER A 52 6.01 1.78 9.72
CA SER A 52 6.87 2.62 10.55
C SER A 52 8.10 3.10 9.76
N PRO A 53 8.36 4.42 9.72
CA PRO A 53 9.56 4.99 9.07
C PRO A 53 10.88 4.45 9.64
N LYS A 54 10.87 3.96 10.89
CA LYS A 54 12.04 3.32 11.50
C LYS A 54 12.41 2.01 10.82
N TRP A 55 11.43 1.30 10.28
CA TRP A 55 11.62 0.04 9.57
C TRP A 55 11.85 0.25 8.08
N ILE A 56 11.08 1.16 7.48
CA ILE A 56 11.12 1.44 6.04
C ILE A 56 11.25 2.96 5.82
N PRO A 57 12.46 3.53 5.98
CA PRO A 57 12.68 4.98 5.80
C PRO A 57 12.27 5.49 4.42
N GLN A 58 12.41 4.66 3.37
CA GLN A 58 12.04 4.98 2.00
C GLN A 58 10.56 5.37 1.86
N MET A 59 9.67 4.87 2.73
CA MET A 59 8.22 5.13 2.68
C MET A 59 7.76 6.21 3.68
N ALA A 60 8.69 6.88 4.36
CA ALA A 60 8.37 7.87 5.40
C ALA A 60 7.54 9.06 4.89
N ASP A 61 7.67 9.39 3.62
CA ASP A 61 7.03 10.50 2.92
C ASP A 61 5.72 10.12 2.20
N SER A 62 5.15 8.94 2.49
CA SER A 62 3.93 8.46 1.82
C SER A 62 2.74 9.42 1.94
N SER A 63 2.62 10.15 3.05
CA SER A 63 1.59 11.20 3.21
C SER A 63 1.78 12.35 2.22
N ASP A 64 3.01 12.80 2.01
CA ASP A 64 3.35 13.89 1.08
C ASP A 64 3.13 13.43 -0.36
N VAL A 65 3.50 12.19 -0.68
CA VAL A 65 3.24 11.60 -1.99
C VAL A 65 1.74 11.58 -2.26
N MET A 66 0.94 11.03 -1.34
CA MET A 66 -0.51 10.94 -1.49
C MET A 66 -1.20 12.30 -1.57
N ALA A 67 -0.65 13.33 -0.93
CA ALA A 67 -1.13 14.70 -1.02
C ALA A 67 -0.74 15.39 -2.34
N GLY A 68 0.42 15.05 -2.90
CA GLY A 68 0.99 15.71 -4.07
C GLY A 68 0.58 15.14 -5.43
N ILE A 69 0.13 13.89 -5.50
CA ILE A 69 -0.27 13.25 -6.76
C ILE A 69 -1.52 13.88 -7.39
N ARG A 70 -1.55 13.94 -8.72
CA ARG A 70 -2.70 14.39 -9.49
C ARG A 70 -3.70 13.25 -9.69
N ARG A 71 -4.63 13.13 -8.75
CA ARG A 71 -5.64 12.06 -8.80
C ARG A 71 -6.53 12.18 -10.01
N LYS A 72 -6.71 11.07 -10.73
CA LYS A 72 -7.55 10.97 -11.92
C LYS A 72 -8.78 10.12 -11.64
N ALA A 73 -9.94 10.53 -12.11
CA ALA A 73 -11.17 9.75 -11.98
C ALA A 73 -11.01 8.36 -12.60
N GLY A 74 -11.48 7.33 -11.89
CA GLY A 74 -11.38 5.95 -12.30
C GLY A 74 -10.01 5.30 -12.08
N VAL A 75 -9.09 5.99 -11.38
CA VAL A 75 -7.82 5.42 -10.93
C VAL A 75 -7.85 5.22 -9.42
N VAL A 76 -7.45 4.02 -8.98
CA VAL A 76 -7.33 3.64 -7.58
C VAL A 76 -5.89 3.85 -7.14
N TYR A 77 -5.71 4.67 -6.11
CA TYR A 77 -4.41 4.89 -5.46
C TYR A 77 -4.45 4.20 -4.11
N SER A 78 -3.85 3.01 -4.04
CA SER A 78 -3.78 2.21 -2.83
C SER A 78 -2.50 2.49 -2.04
N VAL A 79 -2.53 2.11 -0.76
CA VAL A 79 -1.37 2.16 0.11
C VAL A 79 -1.32 0.91 1.00
N LEU A 80 -0.11 0.46 1.34
CA LEU A 80 0.10 -0.64 2.26
C LEU A 80 -0.11 -0.19 3.71
N VAL A 81 -0.88 -0.98 4.48
CA VAL A 81 -1.25 -0.68 5.87
C VAL A 81 -0.90 -1.86 6.77
N PRO A 82 0.01 -1.71 7.74
CA PRO A 82 0.44 -2.81 8.60
C PRO A 82 -0.41 -2.99 9.88
N ASN A 83 -1.17 -1.98 10.29
CA ASN A 83 -1.94 -1.93 11.54
C ASN A 83 -2.88 -0.73 11.59
N MET A 84 -3.62 -0.56 12.69
CA MET A 84 -4.56 0.56 12.89
C MET A 84 -3.92 1.94 12.75
N LYS A 85 -2.71 2.15 13.29
CA LYS A 85 -2.00 3.42 13.13
C LYS A 85 -1.70 3.75 11.67
N GLY A 86 -1.32 2.73 10.89
CA GLY A 86 -1.14 2.85 9.45
C GLY A 86 -2.47 3.15 8.73
N PHE A 87 -3.56 2.56 9.18
CA PHE A 87 -4.90 2.82 8.65
C PHE A 87 -5.33 4.28 8.86
N GLU A 88 -5.12 4.83 10.06
CA GLU A 88 -5.40 6.25 10.35
C GLU A 88 -4.64 7.19 9.39
N GLY A 89 -3.36 6.87 9.12
CA GLY A 89 -2.56 7.60 8.13
C GLY A 89 -3.11 7.48 6.72
N ALA A 90 -3.51 6.28 6.30
CA ALA A 90 -4.11 6.03 5.00
C ALA A 90 -5.44 6.77 4.81
N LEU A 91 -6.28 6.79 5.86
CA LEU A 91 -7.54 7.52 5.89
C LEU A 91 -7.31 9.03 5.76
N ALA A 92 -6.40 9.59 6.56
CA ALA A 92 -6.03 11.01 6.50
C ALA A 92 -5.47 11.40 5.13
N ALA A 93 -4.70 10.51 4.49
CA ALA A 93 -4.15 10.68 3.16
C ALA A 93 -5.18 10.41 2.03
N LYS A 94 -6.43 10.10 2.37
CA LYS A 94 -7.52 9.81 1.42
C LYS A 94 -7.15 8.68 0.43
N ALA A 95 -6.57 7.59 0.93
CA ALA A 95 -6.31 6.41 0.12
C ALA A 95 -7.62 5.85 -0.46
N SER A 96 -7.60 5.44 -1.74
CA SER A 96 -8.78 4.89 -2.42
C SER A 96 -9.01 3.41 -2.10
N GLU A 97 -7.98 2.72 -1.69
CA GLU A 97 -7.95 1.30 -1.31
C GLU A 97 -6.78 1.13 -0.35
N ILE A 98 -6.88 0.22 0.59
CA ILE A 98 -5.73 -0.21 1.40
C ILE A 98 -5.32 -1.63 1.04
N ALA A 99 -4.04 -1.93 1.20
CA ALA A 99 -3.50 -3.28 1.11
C ALA A 99 -3.04 -3.74 2.50
N ILE A 100 -3.43 -4.95 2.87
CA ILE A 100 -2.88 -5.70 4.00
C ILE A 100 -2.04 -6.85 3.45
N PHE A 101 -1.24 -7.49 4.27
CA PHE A 101 -0.35 -8.56 3.83
C PHE A 101 -0.19 -9.63 4.90
N GLY A 102 0.14 -10.83 4.47
CA GLY A 102 0.36 -11.98 5.33
C GLY A 102 1.47 -12.87 4.80
N ALA A 103 1.69 -13.98 5.49
CA ALA A 103 2.68 -14.99 5.13
C ALA A 103 2.03 -16.38 5.10
N ALA A 104 2.50 -17.24 4.20
CA ALA A 104 2.04 -18.63 4.10
C ALA A 104 2.82 -19.58 5.04
N SER A 105 3.86 -19.11 5.74
CA SER A 105 4.62 -19.89 6.70
C SER A 105 4.94 -19.13 7.97
N GLU A 106 4.93 -19.81 9.11
CA GLU A 106 5.26 -19.23 10.41
C GLU A 106 6.69 -18.65 10.45
N ALA A 107 7.64 -19.34 9.83
CA ALA A 107 9.03 -18.88 9.78
C ALA A 107 9.15 -17.53 9.07
N PHE A 108 8.46 -17.36 7.93
CA PHE A 108 8.47 -16.10 7.20
C PHE A 108 7.67 -15.01 7.93
N SER A 109 6.52 -15.34 8.53
CA SER A 109 5.75 -14.39 9.33
C SER A 109 6.58 -13.80 10.45
N LYS A 110 7.24 -14.65 11.24
CA LYS A 110 8.14 -14.21 12.32
C LYS A 110 9.31 -13.36 11.83
N LYS A 111 9.93 -13.74 10.71
CA LYS A 111 11.05 -12.99 10.14
C LYS A 111 10.62 -11.63 9.59
N ASN A 112 9.46 -11.54 8.93
CA ASN A 112 9.02 -10.36 8.18
C ASN A 112 8.27 -9.35 9.06
N ILE A 113 7.37 -9.82 9.93
CA ILE A 113 6.48 -8.97 10.73
C ILE A 113 6.51 -9.26 12.23
N ASN A 114 7.45 -10.12 12.66
CA ASN A 114 7.71 -10.46 14.06
C ASN A 114 6.47 -10.95 14.84
N CYS A 115 5.60 -11.73 14.19
CA CYS A 115 4.46 -12.37 14.82
C CYS A 115 4.09 -13.69 14.13
N SER A 116 3.22 -14.48 14.75
CA SER A 116 2.62 -15.67 14.13
C SER A 116 1.65 -15.28 13.00
N ILE A 117 1.27 -16.24 12.18
CA ILE A 117 0.21 -16.04 11.18
C ILE A 117 -1.10 -15.66 11.90
N GLU A 118 -1.46 -16.37 12.94
CA GLU A 118 -2.66 -16.12 13.75
C GLU A 118 -2.67 -14.69 14.33
N ASP A 119 -1.58 -14.26 14.97
CA ASP A 119 -1.43 -12.89 15.47
C ASP A 119 -1.53 -11.84 14.36
N SER A 120 -1.03 -12.15 13.17
CA SER A 120 -1.12 -11.24 12.02
C SER A 120 -2.56 -11.05 11.57
N LEU A 121 -3.34 -12.13 11.52
CA LEU A 121 -4.78 -12.07 11.19
C LEU A 121 -5.55 -11.28 12.24
N ALA A 122 -5.33 -11.54 13.54
CA ALA A 122 -5.95 -10.78 14.63
C ALA A 122 -5.59 -9.28 14.58
N ARG A 123 -4.37 -8.95 14.14
CA ARG A 123 -3.93 -7.54 13.93
C ARG A 123 -4.67 -6.86 12.79
N PHE A 124 -4.99 -7.59 11.73
CA PHE A 124 -5.67 -7.02 10.56
C PHE A 124 -7.19 -6.98 10.68
N GLU A 125 -7.79 -7.78 11.54
CA GLU A 125 -9.23 -7.78 11.77
C GLU A 125 -9.78 -6.36 12.04
N PRO A 126 -9.29 -5.60 13.06
CA PRO A 126 -9.78 -4.23 13.30
C PRO A 126 -9.49 -3.26 12.16
N VAL A 127 -8.41 -3.48 11.39
CA VAL A 127 -8.11 -2.68 10.20
C VAL A 127 -9.16 -2.89 9.12
N CYS A 128 -9.56 -4.15 8.88
CA CYS A 128 -10.59 -4.49 7.91
C CYS A 128 -11.96 -3.93 8.33
N GLU A 129 -12.34 -4.05 9.61
CA GLU A 129 -13.59 -3.49 10.14
C GLU A 129 -13.64 -1.97 9.99
N ALA A 130 -12.55 -1.28 10.36
CA ALA A 130 -12.44 0.16 10.19
C ALA A 130 -12.51 0.58 8.72
N ALA A 131 -11.82 -0.12 7.83
CA ALA A 131 -11.88 0.14 6.38
C ALA A 131 -13.30 -0.02 5.84
N MET A 132 -13.99 -1.10 6.21
CA MET A 132 -15.39 -1.34 5.83
C MET A 132 -16.31 -0.22 6.32
N SER A 133 -16.17 0.22 7.58
CA SER A 133 -16.99 1.31 8.15
C SER A 133 -16.79 2.65 7.43
N HIS A 134 -15.63 2.86 6.81
CA HIS A 134 -15.32 4.05 6.01
C HIS A 134 -15.52 3.85 4.50
N GLY A 135 -16.05 2.70 4.08
CA GLY A 135 -16.26 2.38 2.67
C GLY A 135 -14.96 2.27 1.84
N ILE A 136 -13.84 1.96 2.50
CA ILE A 136 -12.54 1.79 1.84
C ILE A 136 -12.32 0.31 1.51
N PRO A 137 -12.15 -0.06 0.22
CA PRO A 137 -11.83 -1.43 -0.16
C PRO A 137 -10.50 -1.90 0.45
N VAL A 138 -10.46 -3.19 0.80
CA VAL A 138 -9.26 -3.85 1.32
C VAL A 138 -8.80 -4.92 0.34
N ARG A 139 -7.53 -4.91 0.00
CA ARG A 139 -6.85 -5.96 -0.75
C ARG A 139 -5.88 -6.70 0.18
N GLY A 140 -5.98 -8.03 0.19
CA GLY A 140 -5.06 -8.94 0.90
C GLY A 140 -4.15 -9.70 -0.05
#